data_69c96e05b2f912912adad116a6e63fe0
#
_entry.id   69c96e05b2f912912adad116a6e63fe0
#
_cell.length_a   1.000
_cell.length_b   1.000
_cell.length_c   1.000
_cell.angle_alpha   90.00
_cell.angle_beta   90.00
_cell.angle_gamma   90.00
#
_symmetry.space_group_name_H-M   'P 1'
#
loop_
_entity.id
_entity.type
_entity.pdbx_description
1 polymer ?
#
loop_
_entity_poly.entity_id
_entity_poly.type
_entity_poly.pdbx_seq_one_letter_code
_entity_poly.pdbx_strand_id
1 'polypeptide(L)'
;MENKNTLRTFQTDNFYLSAFLTAKNFKVISINRENPKRCQFVFPANQKIEKLVHSFLFDSEILIDAKTFANAIKELKTKLYSETRK
;
A
#
# COMPACT_ATOMS: atom_id res chain seq x y z
N MET A 1 -14.96 4.63 22.73
CA MET A 1 -14.57 4.39 22.42
C MET A 1 -14.38 4.02 21.60
N GLU A 2 -14.40 3.92 21.50
CA GLU A 2 -14.10 3.65 20.82
C GLU A 2 -13.75 3.31 19.95
N ASN A 3 -13.77 3.18 19.76
CA ASN A 3 -13.32 2.85 19.02
C ASN A 3 -13.03 2.57 18.23
N LYS A 4 -13.04 2.53 18.19
CA LYS A 4 -12.71 2.19 17.61
C LYS A 4 -12.45 2.14 16.68
N ASN A 5 -12.54 2.30 16.70
CA ASN A 5 -12.28 2.28 15.87
C ASN A 5 -11.94 2.34 15.09
N THR A 6 -12.16 2.54 16.06
CA THR A 6 -12.04 2.53 14.94
C THR A 6 -10.88 2.38 14.02
N LEU A 7 -10.86 1.65 13.08
CA LEU A 7 -9.79 1.43 12.16
C LEU A 7 -9.76 2.49 11.11
N ARG A 8 -8.68 3.22 11.11
CA ARG A 8 -8.45 4.19 10.05
C ARG A 8 -7.65 3.51 8.97
N THR A 9 -7.93 3.85 7.73
CA THR A 9 -7.22 3.27 6.60
C THR A 9 -6.69 4.36 5.69
N PHE A 10 -5.65 3.98 4.93
CA PHE A 10 -5.07 4.80 3.91
C PHE A 10 -5.25 4.06 2.59
N GLN A 11 -5.78 4.73 1.57
CA GLN A 11 -5.99 4.11 0.27
C GLN A 11 -5.26 4.88 -0.80
N THR A 12 -4.70 4.14 -1.77
CA THR A 12 -3.99 4.77 -2.87
C THR A 12 -4.06 3.88 -4.10
N ASP A 13 -4.14 4.52 -5.27
CA ASP A 13 -4.03 3.79 -6.53
C ASP A 13 -2.60 3.83 -7.07
N ASN A 14 -1.69 4.43 -6.32
CA ASN A 14 -0.29 4.50 -6.73
C ASN A 14 0.39 3.16 -6.45
N PHE A 15 0.62 2.40 -7.51
CA PHE A 15 1.16 1.06 -7.36
C PHE A 15 2.53 1.05 -6.71
N TYR A 16 3.42 1.95 -7.11
CA TYR A 16 4.77 1.95 -6.57
C TYR A 16 4.82 2.45 -5.14
N LEU A 17 3.96 3.37 -4.77
CA LEU A 17 3.84 3.75 -3.36
C LEU A 17 3.39 2.54 -2.54
N SER A 18 2.42 1.78 -3.07
CA SER A 18 1.95 0.59 -2.39
C SER A 18 3.07 -0.44 -2.24
N ALA A 19 3.90 -0.61 -3.27
CA ALA A 19 5.04 -1.51 -3.19
C ALA A 19 6.05 -1.04 -2.16
N PHE A 20 6.27 0.27 -2.09
CA PHE A 20 7.18 0.83 -1.11
C PHE A 20 6.69 0.55 0.31
N LEU A 21 5.41 0.77 0.56
CA LEU A 21 4.83 0.50 1.88
C LEU A 21 4.91 -0.99 2.22
N THR A 22 4.63 -1.84 1.25
CA THR A 22 4.73 -3.28 1.46
C THR A 22 6.16 -3.68 1.80
N ALA A 23 7.14 -3.09 1.10
CA ALA A 23 8.54 -3.37 1.37
C ALA A 23 8.96 -2.90 2.75
N LYS A 24 8.24 -1.91 3.30
CA LYS A 24 8.50 -1.42 4.66
C LYS A 24 7.67 -2.18 5.70
N ASN A 25 7.12 -3.31 5.32
CA ASN A 25 6.41 -4.23 6.21
C ASN A 25 5.00 -3.81 6.59
N PHE A 26 4.39 -2.96 5.78
CA PHE A 26 2.97 -2.66 5.95
C PHE A 26 2.20 -3.53 4.98
N LYS A 27 1.22 -4.24 5.49
CA LYS A 27 0.47 -5.19 4.66
C LYS A 27 -0.78 -4.56 4.10
N VAL A 28 -1.06 -4.88 2.85
CA VAL A 28 -2.31 -4.50 2.23
C VAL A 28 -3.44 -5.23 2.93
N ILE A 29 -4.42 -4.49 3.42
CA ILE A 29 -5.59 -5.07 4.08
C ILE A 29 -6.54 -5.62 3.03
N SER A 30 -6.75 -4.86 1.97
CA SER A 30 -7.68 -5.25 0.92
C SER A 30 -7.43 -4.38 -0.30
N ILE A 31 -8.13 -4.69 -1.37
CA ILE A 31 -8.05 -3.89 -2.59
C ILE A 31 -9.47 -3.40 -2.89
N ASN A 32 -9.61 -2.09 -2.95
CA ASN A 32 -10.90 -1.47 -3.27
C ASN A 32 -11.06 -1.43 -4.78
N ARG A 33 -12.07 -2.13 -5.29
CA ARG A 33 -12.29 -2.26 -6.72
C ARG A 33 -13.57 -1.56 -7.18
N GLU A 34 -14.03 -0.59 -6.44
CA GLU A 34 -15.24 0.14 -6.83
C GLU A 34 -15.09 0.76 -8.21
N ASN A 35 -13.91 1.28 -8.48
CA ASN A 35 -13.58 1.75 -9.82
C ASN A 35 -12.64 0.72 -10.43
N PRO A 36 -13.12 -0.15 -11.34
CA PRO A 36 -12.27 -1.21 -11.87
C PRO A 36 -11.07 -0.71 -12.66
N LYS A 37 -11.12 0.53 -13.12
CA LYS A 37 -9.98 1.10 -13.85
C LYS A 37 -8.93 1.68 -12.92
N ARG A 38 -9.28 1.91 -11.65
CA ARG A 38 -8.36 2.50 -10.67
C ARG A 38 -8.55 1.84 -9.33
N CYS A 39 -8.12 0.59 -9.25
CA CYS A 39 -8.18 -0.11 -7.99
C CYS A 39 -7.29 0.57 -6.97
N GLN A 40 -7.75 0.60 -5.72
CA GLN A 40 -6.98 1.23 -4.66
C GLN A 40 -6.54 0.20 -3.64
N PHE A 41 -5.28 0.28 -3.26
CA PHE A 41 -4.74 -0.57 -2.22
C PHE A 41 -5.02 0.06 -0.88
N VAL A 42 -5.52 -0.75 0.05
CA VAL A 42 -5.94 -0.27 1.37
C VAL A 42 -4.93 -0.73 2.42
N PHE A 43 -4.40 0.21 3.18
CA PHE A 43 -3.43 -0.04 4.25
C PHE A 43 -3.96 0.48 5.56
N PRO A 44 -3.47 -0.04 6.69
CA PRO A 44 -3.81 0.60 7.98
C PRO A 44 -3.17 1.99 8.05
N ALA A 45 -3.88 2.96 8.60
CA ALA A 45 -3.35 4.31 8.74
C ALA A 45 -2.75 4.50 10.12
N ASN A 46 -1.53 5.00 10.18
CA ASN A 46 -0.89 5.38 11.43
C ASN A 46 0.22 6.38 11.12
N GLN A 47 0.88 6.88 12.17
CA GLN A 47 1.91 7.88 11.98
C GLN A 47 3.08 7.40 11.14
N LYS A 48 3.46 6.14 11.32
CA LYS A 48 4.59 5.60 10.57
C LYS A 48 4.30 5.59 9.08
N ILE A 49 3.11 5.12 8.72
CA ILE A 49 2.77 5.05 7.31
C ILE A 49 2.63 6.43 6.69
N GLU A 50 2.10 7.39 7.48
CA GLU A 50 1.98 8.75 6.99
C GLU A 50 3.34 9.36 6.68
N LYS A 51 4.33 9.11 7.55
CA LYS A 51 5.67 9.61 7.29
C LYS A 51 6.28 8.98 6.06
N LEU A 52 6.07 7.69 5.87
CA LEU A 52 6.61 7.00 4.71
C LEU A 52 5.96 7.51 3.42
N VAL A 53 4.66 7.75 3.46
CA VAL A 53 3.95 8.28 2.30
C VAL A 53 4.50 9.66 1.95
N HIS A 54 4.69 10.49 2.95
CA HIS A 54 5.23 11.83 2.73
C HIS A 54 6.62 11.76 2.09
N SER A 55 7.48 10.89 2.63
CA SER A 55 8.81 10.72 2.08
C SER A 55 8.77 10.26 0.63
N PHE A 56 7.91 9.30 0.34
CA PHE A 56 7.82 8.78 -1.03
C PHE A 56 7.39 9.86 -2.02
N LEU A 57 6.47 10.71 -1.60
CA LEU A 57 5.91 11.71 -2.51
C LEU A 57 6.77 12.96 -2.65
N PHE A 58 7.49 13.32 -1.61
CA PHE A 58 8.15 14.63 -1.59
C PHE A 58 9.66 14.62 -1.49
N ASP A 59 10.26 13.55 -1.00
CA ASP A 59 11.73 13.49 -0.95
C ASP A 59 12.26 13.24 -2.36
N SER A 60 13.39 13.89 -2.66
CA SER A 60 14.00 13.72 -3.97
C SER A 60 14.62 12.34 -4.14
N GLU A 61 14.89 11.68 -3.04
CA GLU A 61 15.60 10.41 -3.08
C GLU A 61 15.10 9.52 -1.96
N ILE A 62 14.83 8.25 -2.28
CA ILE A 62 14.40 7.29 -1.29
C ILE A 62 15.26 6.05 -1.41
N LEU A 63 15.81 5.62 -0.28
CA LEU A 63 16.64 4.42 -0.26
C LEU A 63 15.82 3.23 0.16
N ILE A 64 15.89 2.18 -0.62
CA ILE A 64 15.19 0.94 -0.31
C ILE A 64 15.95 -0.22 -0.94
N ASP A 65 15.93 -1.34 -0.24
CA ASP A 65 16.59 -2.53 -0.75
C ASP A 65 15.91 -2.99 -2.04
N ALA A 66 16.70 -3.15 -3.09
CA ALA A 66 16.15 -3.44 -4.42
C ALA A 66 15.42 -4.78 -4.46
N LYS A 67 15.95 -5.80 -3.82
CA LYS A 67 15.29 -7.11 -3.83
C LYS A 67 14.00 -7.08 -3.03
N THR A 68 14.01 -6.41 -1.91
CA THR A 68 12.81 -6.27 -1.09
C THR A 68 11.71 -5.55 -1.86
N PHE A 69 12.08 -4.49 -2.57
CA PHE A 69 11.12 -3.74 -3.37
C PHE A 69 10.59 -4.59 -4.53
N ALA A 70 11.47 -5.31 -5.21
CA ALA A 70 11.05 -6.18 -6.30
C ALA A 70 10.10 -7.27 -5.81
N ASN A 71 10.37 -7.84 -4.65
CA ASN A 71 9.48 -8.84 -4.07
C ASN A 71 8.14 -8.25 -3.70
N ALA A 72 8.13 -7.03 -3.20
CA ALA A 72 6.88 -6.36 -2.87
C ALA A 72 6.03 -6.14 -4.12
N ILE A 73 6.67 -5.77 -5.23
CA ILE A 73 5.95 -5.61 -6.49
C ILE A 73 5.31 -6.92 -6.91
N LYS A 74 6.05 -8.02 -6.82
CA LYS A 74 5.51 -9.33 -7.17
C LYS A 74 4.33 -9.71 -6.29
N GLU A 75 4.48 -9.46 -5.00
CA GLU A 75 3.43 -9.79 -4.04
C GLU A 75 2.15 -9.02 -4.34
N LEU A 76 2.27 -7.73 -4.63
CA LEU A 76 1.09 -6.91 -4.94
C LEU A 76 0.44 -7.35 -6.24
N LYS A 77 1.23 -7.68 -7.25
CA LYS A 77 0.65 -8.17 -8.51
C LYS A 77 -0.10 -9.46 -8.29
N THR A 78 0.44 -10.35 -7.48
CA THR A 78 -0.22 -11.61 -7.17
C THR A 78 -1.56 -11.36 -6.49
N LYS A 79 -1.59 -10.47 -5.51
CA LYS A 79 -2.83 -10.15 -4.83
C LYS A 79 -3.86 -9.52 -5.77
N LEU A 80 -3.39 -8.60 -6.59
CA LEU A 80 -4.27 -7.89 -7.51
C LEU A 80 -4.93 -8.85 -8.48
N TYR A 81 -4.14 -9.74 -9.08
CA TYR A 81 -4.67 -10.66 -10.08
C TYR A 81 -5.48 -11.78 -9.47
N SER A 82 -5.09 -12.24 -8.27
CA SER A 82 -5.87 -13.27 -7.60
C SER A 82 -7.29 -12.82 -7.34
N GLU A 83 -7.44 -11.61 -6.87
CA GLU A 83 -8.76 -11.13 -6.52
C GLU A 83 -9.65 -10.91 -7.73
N THR A 84 -9.05 -10.66 -8.88
CA THR A 84 -9.84 -10.47 -10.08
C THR A 84 -10.32 -11.78 -10.68
N ARG A 85 -9.83 -12.89 -10.18
CA ARG A 85 -10.18 -14.19 -10.76
C ARG A 85 -11.45 -14.78 -10.23
N LYS A 86 -12.10 -14.11 -9.37
CA LYS A 86 -13.31 -14.64 -8.77
C LYS A 86 -14.45 -14.95 -9.75
#